data_b3e3e58161a2923de617d7cdfc0dea60
#
_entry.id   b3e3e58161a2923de617d7cdfc0dea60
#
_cell.length_a   1.000
_cell.length_b   1.000
_cell.length_c   1.000
_cell.angle_alpha   90.00
_cell.angle_beta   90.00
_cell.angle_gamma   90.00
#
_symmetry.space_group_name_H-M   'P 1'
#
loop_
_entity.id
_entity.type
_entity.pdbx_description
1 polymer ?
#
loop_
_entity_poly.entity_id
_entity_poly.type
_entity_poly.pdbx_seq_one_letter_code
_entity_poly.pdbx_strand_id
1 'polypeptide(L)'
;VNNINLPDIHALWIGENLGPLARCCLKSFTQQGHKVILHAYSKINDLPGGIELADANKIVSNNKIIKHKKTGSYALFSDIFRYELMNVLKGKGIYVDCDVYCIHPIVQEDYVIAFEDDNKINGAVLALPENSAVLRNLLKAAYDPYFIPPWYSKSKQLRFKIKKILGFSKHISDMPWGVVGPEAITYYFKKNNLLSFVKPMDYYYPIHYQCVSKLLDPDLKINDLITHRTKCIHLYNEMIKSIDLEDIPKTSILSKMLENSLNTEENV
;
A
#
# COMPACT_ATOMS: atom_id res chain seq x y z
N VAL A 1 -1.32 15.05 -29.19
CA VAL A 1 -1.01 14.25 -28.00
C VAL A 1 -2.22 14.38 -27.11
N ASN A 2 -3.04 13.32 -27.00
CA ASN A 2 -4.16 13.31 -26.06
C ASN A 2 -3.59 13.44 -24.65
N ASN A 3 -3.85 14.56 -23.98
CA ASN A 3 -3.58 14.71 -22.56
C ASN A 3 -4.45 13.69 -21.80
N ILE A 4 -3.91 12.51 -21.54
CA ILE A 4 -4.53 11.56 -20.62
C ILE A 4 -4.40 12.21 -19.25
N ASN A 5 -5.52 12.65 -18.70
CA ASN A 5 -5.54 13.17 -17.33
C ASN A 5 -5.34 11.97 -16.40
N LEU A 6 -4.12 11.83 -15.88
CA LEU A 6 -3.77 10.74 -14.98
C LEU A 6 -4.44 10.96 -13.62
N PRO A 7 -4.84 9.88 -12.92
CA PRO A 7 -5.43 10.00 -11.59
C PRO A 7 -4.42 10.56 -10.59
N ASP A 8 -4.93 11.27 -9.59
CA ASP A 8 -4.16 11.68 -8.43
C ASP A 8 -3.71 10.44 -7.64
N ILE A 9 -2.47 10.45 -7.19
CA ILE A 9 -1.89 9.41 -6.32
C ILE A 9 -1.92 9.91 -4.88
N HIS A 10 -2.45 9.09 -4.01
CA HIS A 10 -2.56 9.37 -2.59
C HIS A 10 -1.74 8.39 -1.78
N ALA A 11 -0.99 8.87 -0.80
CA ALA A 11 -0.22 8.04 0.13
C ALA A 11 -0.40 8.52 1.57
N LEU A 12 -0.12 7.68 2.55
CA LEU A 12 -0.14 8.03 3.97
C LEU A 12 1.26 7.94 4.55
N TRP A 13 1.64 8.95 5.34
CA TRP A 13 2.84 8.88 6.17
C TRP A 13 2.56 9.27 7.62
N ILE A 14 3.16 8.52 8.55
CA ILE A 14 3.09 8.78 9.99
C ILE A 14 4.52 8.97 10.50
N GLY A 15 4.91 10.20 10.72
CA GLY A 15 6.24 10.62 11.11
C GLY A 15 6.59 11.98 10.53
N GLU A 16 7.77 12.49 10.84
CA GLU A 16 8.23 13.82 10.39
C GLU A 16 9.25 13.73 9.24
N ASN A 17 9.81 12.56 9.00
CA ASN A 17 10.78 12.33 7.93
C ASN A 17 10.39 11.07 7.14
N LEU A 18 10.44 11.17 5.82
CA LEU A 18 10.15 10.07 4.89
C LEU A 18 11.34 9.10 4.77
N GLY A 19 12.54 9.65 4.78
CA GLY A 19 13.74 8.91 4.44
C GLY A 19 13.89 8.64 2.92
N PRO A 20 15.05 8.14 2.49
CA PRO A 20 15.39 8.08 1.07
C PRO A 20 14.48 7.15 0.26
N LEU A 21 14.04 6.02 0.82
CA LEU A 21 13.21 5.06 0.11
C LEU A 21 11.81 5.61 -0.22
N ALA A 22 11.12 6.16 0.79
CA ALA A 22 9.77 6.70 0.60
C ALA A 22 9.81 7.95 -0.31
N ARG A 23 10.82 8.81 -0.16
CA ARG A 23 11.04 9.96 -1.07
C ARG A 23 11.20 9.50 -2.51
N CYS A 24 12.03 8.51 -2.75
CA CYS A 24 12.26 7.90 -4.06
C CYS A 24 10.96 7.35 -4.66
N CYS A 25 10.21 6.57 -3.91
CA CYS A 25 8.95 5.99 -4.36
C CYS A 25 7.91 7.05 -4.71
N LEU A 26 7.68 8.02 -3.84
CA LEU A 26 6.72 9.09 -4.10
C LEU A 26 7.15 9.95 -5.31
N LYS A 27 8.44 10.26 -5.43
CA LYS A 27 8.99 11.03 -6.57
C LYS A 27 8.80 10.28 -7.90
N SER A 28 8.90 8.95 -7.90
CA SER A 28 8.72 8.17 -9.12
C SER A 28 7.34 8.37 -9.77
N PHE A 29 6.30 8.59 -8.98
CA PHE A 29 4.96 8.89 -9.51
C PHE A 29 4.89 10.28 -10.15
N THR A 30 5.53 11.31 -9.55
CA THR A 30 5.57 12.63 -10.17
C THR A 30 6.35 12.62 -11.48
N GLN A 31 7.42 11.84 -11.57
CA GLN A 31 8.20 11.64 -12.80
C GLN A 31 7.39 10.96 -13.92
N GLN A 32 6.39 10.15 -13.56
CA GLN A 32 5.46 9.53 -14.50
C GLN A 32 4.24 10.44 -14.83
N GLY A 33 4.21 11.67 -14.33
CA GLY A 33 3.20 12.68 -14.64
C GLY A 33 1.97 12.65 -13.73
N HIS A 34 1.98 11.88 -12.65
CA HIS A 34 0.91 11.91 -11.67
C HIS A 34 1.06 13.11 -10.72
N LYS A 35 -0.06 13.71 -10.34
CA LYS A 35 -0.13 14.54 -9.14
C LYS A 35 -0.07 13.62 -7.91
N VAL A 36 0.83 13.92 -6.96
CA VAL A 36 1.01 13.12 -5.74
C VAL A 36 0.58 13.93 -4.54
N ILE A 37 -0.28 13.35 -3.71
CA ILE A 37 -0.83 13.93 -2.49
C ILE A 37 -0.45 13.04 -1.32
N LEU A 38 0.45 13.53 -0.47
CA LEU A 38 0.88 12.84 0.74
C LEU A 38 0.02 13.30 1.92
N HIS A 39 -0.74 12.38 2.50
CA HIS A 39 -1.49 12.63 3.72
C HIS A 39 -0.59 12.39 4.94
N ALA A 40 -0.48 13.38 5.81
CA ALA A 40 0.31 13.28 7.03
C ALA A 40 -0.37 13.96 8.21
N TYR A 41 0.01 13.58 9.42
CA TYR A 41 -0.48 14.16 10.68
C TYR A 41 0.43 15.26 11.22
N SER A 42 1.59 15.44 10.64
CA SER A 42 2.60 16.44 10.99
C SER A 42 3.27 16.99 9.74
N LYS A 43 4.03 18.06 9.92
CA LYS A 43 4.91 18.57 8.87
C LYS A 43 5.95 17.50 8.51
N ILE A 44 6.25 17.36 7.23
CA ILE A 44 7.31 16.49 6.72
C ILE A 44 8.53 17.35 6.40
N ASN A 45 9.66 17.04 7.06
CA ASN A 45 10.88 17.85 6.96
C ASN A 45 11.61 17.65 5.63
N ASP A 46 11.53 16.44 5.07
CA ASP A 46 12.22 16.00 3.85
C ASP A 46 11.25 15.72 2.69
N LEU A 47 10.16 16.50 2.61
CA LEU A 47 9.16 16.35 1.54
C LEU A 47 9.78 16.73 0.18
N PRO A 48 9.79 15.83 -0.82
CA PRO A 48 10.29 16.13 -2.13
C PRO A 48 9.47 17.20 -2.86
N GLY A 49 10.12 18.01 -3.69
CA GLY A 49 9.43 18.98 -4.55
C GLY A 49 8.41 18.32 -5.48
N GLY A 50 7.29 19.01 -5.72
CA GLY A 50 6.20 18.55 -6.59
C GLY A 50 5.21 17.59 -5.92
N ILE A 51 5.33 17.33 -4.60
CA ILE A 51 4.38 16.54 -3.80
C ILE A 51 3.56 17.49 -2.92
N GLU A 52 2.24 17.36 -3.01
CA GLU A 52 1.30 18.12 -2.17
C GLU A 52 1.14 17.45 -0.81
N LEU A 53 1.28 18.23 0.26
CA LEU A 53 1.02 17.75 1.62
C LEU A 53 -0.43 18.04 2.00
N ALA A 54 -1.16 17.01 2.44
CA ALA A 54 -2.54 17.11 2.90
C ALA A 54 -2.67 16.66 4.36
N ASP A 55 -3.58 17.29 5.10
CA ASP A 55 -3.87 16.92 6.49
C ASP A 55 -4.65 15.60 6.54
N ALA A 56 -4.01 14.53 7.04
CA ALA A 56 -4.59 13.21 7.20
C ALA A 56 -5.79 13.18 8.16
N ASN A 57 -5.91 14.15 9.08
CA ASN A 57 -7.07 14.27 9.98
C ASN A 57 -8.39 14.50 9.21
N LYS A 58 -8.33 15.02 7.99
CA LYS A 58 -9.52 15.19 7.13
C LYS A 58 -10.10 13.85 6.66
N ILE A 59 -9.30 12.78 6.70
CA ILE A 59 -9.72 11.42 6.32
C ILE A 59 -9.99 10.60 7.59
N VAL A 60 -8.99 10.48 8.46
CA VAL A 60 -9.11 9.76 9.75
C VAL A 60 -8.42 10.59 10.82
N SER A 61 -9.11 10.87 11.92
CA SER A 61 -8.53 11.63 13.03
C SER A 61 -7.34 10.90 13.66
N ASN A 62 -6.31 11.65 14.08
CA ASN A 62 -5.08 11.12 14.67
C ASN A 62 -5.30 10.33 15.98
N ASN A 63 -6.37 10.61 16.72
CA ASN A 63 -6.72 9.87 17.94
C ASN A 63 -7.16 8.41 17.66
N LYS A 64 -7.40 8.06 16.39
CA LYS A 64 -7.71 6.70 15.93
C LYS A 64 -6.48 5.92 15.49
N ILE A 65 -5.29 6.52 15.53
CA ILE A 65 -4.06 5.82 15.16
C ILE A 65 -3.85 4.63 16.09
N ILE A 66 -3.76 3.46 15.49
CA ILE A 66 -3.59 2.19 16.18
C ILE A 66 -2.38 1.45 15.63
N LYS A 67 -1.58 0.90 16.53
CA LYS A 67 -0.45 0.02 16.18
C LYS A 67 -0.81 -1.43 16.37
N HIS A 68 -0.28 -2.29 15.53
CA HIS A 68 -0.31 -3.73 15.75
C HIS A 68 0.53 -4.07 17.00
N LYS A 69 -0.09 -4.71 18.01
CA LYS A 69 0.54 -4.88 19.33
C LYS A 69 1.85 -5.67 19.32
N LYS A 70 1.96 -6.68 18.46
CA LYS A 70 3.17 -7.53 18.43
C LYS A 70 4.33 -6.89 17.68
N THR A 71 4.06 -6.16 16.60
CA THR A 71 5.11 -5.63 15.71
C THR A 71 5.36 -4.14 15.89
N GLY A 72 4.46 -3.42 16.57
CA GLY A 72 4.50 -1.97 16.66
C GLY A 72 4.20 -1.24 15.34
N SER A 73 3.90 -1.99 14.28
CA SER A 73 3.65 -1.46 12.93
C SER A 73 2.33 -0.69 12.85
N TYR A 74 2.32 0.34 12.01
CA TYR A 74 1.12 1.09 11.63
C TYR A 74 0.31 0.42 10.50
N ALA A 75 0.69 -0.76 10.00
CA ALA A 75 0.04 -1.41 8.87
C ALA A 75 -1.48 -1.56 9.06
N LEU A 76 -1.93 -1.94 10.27
CA LEU A 76 -3.36 -2.00 10.60
C LEU A 76 -4.05 -0.64 10.42
N PHE A 77 -3.42 0.44 10.86
CA PHE A 77 -3.96 1.78 10.70
C PHE A 77 -3.93 2.23 9.23
N SER A 78 -2.87 1.90 8.50
CA SER A 78 -2.77 2.15 7.07
C SER A 78 -3.90 1.46 6.28
N ASP A 79 -4.31 0.24 6.67
CA ASP A 79 -5.48 -0.42 6.08
C ASP A 79 -6.77 0.36 6.34
N ILE A 80 -7.00 0.82 7.58
CA ILE A 80 -8.17 1.66 7.92
C ILE A 80 -8.16 2.95 7.10
N PHE A 81 -7.01 3.62 7.05
CA PHE A 81 -6.86 4.89 6.36
C PHE A 81 -7.14 4.77 4.86
N ARG A 82 -6.55 3.78 4.17
CA ARG A 82 -6.76 3.59 2.72
C ARG A 82 -8.21 3.30 2.38
N TYR A 83 -8.95 2.59 3.24
CA TYR A 83 -10.38 2.34 3.01
C TYR A 83 -11.23 3.59 3.20
N GLU A 84 -10.97 4.40 4.23
CA GLU A 84 -11.63 5.69 4.41
C GLU A 84 -11.29 6.67 3.27
N LEU A 85 -10.03 6.66 2.84
CA LEU A 85 -9.63 7.46 1.70
C LEU A 85 -10.43 7.07 0.44
N MET A 86 -10.59 5.78 0.13
CA MET A 86 -11.42 5.32 -0.99
C MET A 86 -12.86 5.78 -0.86
N ASN A 87 -13.41 5.77 0.37
CA ASN A 87 -14.76 6.27 0.66
C ASN A 87 -14.89 7.78 0.38
N VAL A 88 -13.86 8.56 0.69
CA VAL A 88 -13.82 10.01 0.44
C VAL A 88 -13.60 10.31 -1.04
N LEU A 89 -12.72 9.59 -1.71
CA LEU A 89 -12.36 9.80 -3.11
C LEU A 89 -13.45 9.38 -4.10
N LYS A 90 -14.39 8.53 -3.68
CA LYS A 90 -15.55 8.12 -4.47
C LYS A 90 -15.19 7.60 -5.87
N GLY A 91 -14.20 6.72 -5.93
CA GLY A 91 -13.71 6.13 -7.16
C GLY A 91 -12.78 7.03 -7.99
N LYS A 92 -12.33 8.17 -7.45
CA LYS A 92 -11.36 9.06 -8.10
C LYS A 92 -10.03 8.99 -7.35
N GLY A 93 -8.92 8.83 -8.11
CA GLY A 93 -7.58 8.72 -7.51
C GLY A 93 -7.24 7.30 -7.02
N ILE A 94 -5.97 7.09 -6.73
CA ILE A 94 -5.39 5.80 -6.39
C ILE A 94 -4.57 5.96 -5.10
N TYR A 95 -4.80 5.09 -4.12
CA TYR A 95 -3.93 4.95 -2.96
C TYR A 95 -2.71 4.12 -3.30
N VAL A 96 -1.54 4.53 -2.81
CA VAL A 96 -0.31 3.74 -2.85
C VAL A 96 0.40 3.75 -1.49
N ASP A 97 1.07 2.65 -1.14
CA ASP A 97 2.00 2.65 0.00
C ASP A 97 3.29 3.41 -0.39
N CYS A 98 3.95 4.04 0.59
CA CYS A 98 5.14 4.87 0.35
C CYS A 98 6.39 4.07 -0.04
N ASP A 99 6.31 2.76 -0.15
CA ASP A 99 7.35 1.87 -0.64
C ASP A 99 7.01 1.20 -1.99
N VAL A 100 6.07 1.80 -2.72
CA VAL A 100 5.74 1.43 -4.10
C VAL A 100 6.43 2.38 -5.08
N TYR A 101 7.29 1.85 -5.94
CA TYR A 101 8.00 2.59 -6.98
C TYR A 101 7.27 2.51 -8.32
N CYS A 102 7.02 3.64 -8.96
CA CYS A 102 6.30 3.73 -10.24
C CYS A 102 7.26 3.60 -11.42
N ILE A 103 7.02 2.62 -12.29
CA ILE A 103 7.77 2.39 -13.54
C ILE A 103 7.07 3.04 -14.73
N HIS A 104 5.74 2.88 -14.79
CA HIS A 104 4.88 3.44 -15.83
C HIS A 104 3.61 4.00 -15.22
N PRO A 105 3.01 5.02 -15.83
CA PRO A 105 1.81 5.64 -15.28
C PRO A 105 0.66 4.63 -15.12
N ILE A 106 -0.10 4.78 -14.04
CA ILE A 106 -1.30 4.00 -13.77
C ILE A 106 -2.50 4.77 -14.31
N VAL A 107 -3.35 4.12 -15.07
CA VAL A 107 -4.62 4.70 -15.52
C VAL A 107 -5.73 4.43 -14.50
N GLN A 108 -6.71 5.35 -14.42
CA GLN A 108 -7.88 5.15 -13.58
C GLN A 108 -8.76 4.04 -14.15
N GLU A 109 -9.05 3.06 -13.33
CA GLU A 109 -10.04 2.00 -13.56
C GLU A 109 -10.97 1.93 -12.33
N ASP A 110 -12.12 1.28 -12.44
CA ASP A 110 -13.03 1.07 -11.31
C ASP A 110 -12.33 0.29 -10.17
N TYR A 111 -11.53 -0.70 -10.53
CA TYR A 111 -10.72 -1.48 -9.62
C TYR A 111 -9.25 -1.41 -10.04
N VAL A 112 -8.42 -0.69 -9.29
CA VAL A 112 -6.97 -0.70 -9.43
C VAL A 112 -6.42 -1.54 -8.29
N ILE A 113 -6.09 -2.79 -8.59
CA ILE A 113 -5.66 -3.78 -7.61
C ILE A 113 -5.04 -5.00 -8.31
N ALA A 114 -4.10 -5.69 -7.67
CA ALA A 114 -3.47 -6.88 -8.22
C ALA A 114 -3.25 -7.98 -7.17
N PHE A 115 -3.03 -9.19 -7.66
CA PHE A 115 -2.52 -10.28 -6.85
C PHE A 115 -1.07 -10.00 -6.41
N GLU A 116 -0.73 -10.34 -5.18
CA GLU A 116 0.64 -10.37 -4.65
C GLU A 116 1.29 -11.74 -4.90
N ASP A 117 0.47 -12.78 -4.88
CA ASP A 117 0.79 -14.16 -5.20
C ASP A 117 -0.46 -14.84 -5.81
N ASP A 118 -0.37 -16.15 -6.10
CA ASP A 118 -1.45 -16.92 -6.76
C ASP A 118 -2.80 -16.85 -6.04
N ASN A 119 -2.84 -16.54 -4.75
CA ASN A 119 -4.05 -16.64 -3.94
C ASN A 119 -4.40 -15.39 -3.15
N LYS A 120 -3.49 -14.41 -3.08
CA LYS A 120 -3.56 -13.27 -2.18
C LYS A 120 -3.52 -11.95 -2.94
N ILE A 121 -4.46 -11.11 -2.63
CA ILE A 121 -4.56 -9.75 -3.18
C ILE A 121 -3.91 -8.78 -2.19
N ASN A 122 -3.10 -7.84 -2.69
CA ASN A 122 -2.46 -6.81 -1.88
C ASN A 122 -3.12 -5.44 -2.14
N GLY A 123 -3.22 -4.64 -1.09
CA GLY A 123 -3.80 -3.30 -1.13
C GLY A 123 -2.79 -2.15 -1.16
N ALA A 124 -1.50 -2.43 -1.40
CA ALA A 124 -0.47 -1.39 -1.49
C ALA A 124 -0.63 -0.48 -2.72
N VAL A 125 -1.35 -0.93 -3.74
CA VAL A 125 -1.89 -0.11 -4.84
C VAL A 125 -3.37 -0.38 -4.91
N LEU A 126 -4.21 0.65 -4.67
CA LEU A 126 -5.65 0.44 -4.47
C LEU A 126 -6.49 1.58 -5.04
N ALA A 127 -7.46 1.23 -5.91
CA ALA A 127 -8.66 2.03 -6.13
C ALA A 127 -9.89 1.13 -6.15
N LEU A 128 -10.98 1.61 -5.56
CA LEU A 128 -12.27 0.94 -5.49
C LEU A 128 -13.38 1.92 -5.88
N PRO A 129 -14.43 1.50 -6.60
CA PRO A 129 -15.53 2.38 -6.97
C PRO A 129 -16.35 2.82 -5.75
N GLU A 130 -16.99 3.98 -5.83
CA GLU A 130 -17.79 4.60 -4.75
C GLU A 130 -18.77 3.61 -4.09
N ASN A 131 -19.47 2.84 -4.90
CA ASN A 131 -20.52 1.93 -4.44
C ASN A 131 -20.04 0.48 -4.24
N SER A 132 -18.73 0.29 -4.04
CA SER A 132 -18.13 -1.04 -3.89
C SER A 132 -18.67 -1.78 -2.66
N ALA A 133 -19.25 -2.97 -2.89
CA ALA A 133 -19.61 -3.87 -1.81
C ALA A 133 -18.37 -4.34 -1.04
N VAL A 134 -17.23 -4.45 -1.72
CA VAL A 134 -15.94 -4.76 -1.10
C VAL A 134 -15.55 -3.67 -0.12
N LEU A 135 -15.56 -2.39 -0.54
CA LEU A 135 -15.21 -1.26 0.33
C LEU A 135 -16.08 -1.20 1.59
N ARG A 136 -17.41 -1.33 1.43
CA ARG A 136 -18.32 -1.36 2.59
C ARG A 136 -18.00 -2.49 3.58
N ASN A 137 -17.66 -3.66 3.08
CA ASN A 137 -17.30 -4.80 3.93
C ASN A 137 -15.93 -4.63 4.59
N LEU A 138 -14.95 -4.04 3.90
CA LEU A 138 -13.64 -3.73 4.44
C LEU A 138 -13.72 -2.70 5.57
N LEU A 139 -14.46 -1.61 5.37
CA LEU A 139 -14.72 -0.61 6.41
C LEU A 139 -15.41 -1.23 7.63
N LYS A 140 -16.44 -2.05 7.42
CA LYS A 140 -17.12 -2.75 8.51
C LYS A 140 -16.18 -3.67 9.29
N ALA A 141 -15.29 -4.39 8.62
CA ALA A 141 -14.30 -5.26 9.25
C ALA A 141 -13.24 -4.45 10.02
N ALA A 142 -12.75 -3.37 9.43
CA ALA A 142 -11.70 -2.52 10.00
C ALA A 142 -12.14 -1.76 11.25
N TYR A 143 -13.42 -1.39 11.34
CA TYR A 143 -14.00 -0.70 12.50
C TYR A 143 -14.59 -1.62 13.58
N ASP A 144 -14.65 -2.93 13.37
CA ASP A 144 -15.03 -3.86 14.44
C ASP A 144 -13.80 -4.19 15.31
N PRO A 145 -13.68 -3.64 16.54
CA PRO A 145 -12.52 -3.87 17.41
C PRO A 145 -12.35 -5.35 17.77
N TYR A 146 -13.41 -6.14 17.64
CA TYR A 146 -13.45 -7.56 17.93
C TYR A 146 -13.86 -8.38 16.72
N PHE A 147 -13.33 -7.99 15.55
CA PHE A 147 -13.63 -8.61 14.28
C PHE A 147 -13.32 -10.10 14.29
N ILE A 148 -14.30 -10.90 13.84
CA ILE A 148 -14.15 -12.35 13.66
C ILE A 148 -14.10 -12.62 12.16
N PRO A 149 -12.91 -12.99 11.61
CA PRO A 149 -12.76 -13.23 10.19
C PRO A 149 -13.71 -14.32 9.67
N PRO A 150 -14.55 -14.04 8.67
CA PRO A 150 -15.48 -15.02 8.12
C PRO A 150 -14.79 -16.16 7.34
N TRP A 151 -13.53 -16.00 6.99
CA TRP A 151 -12.71 -17.04 6.33
C TRP A 151 -12.07 -18.03 7.33
N TYR A 152 -12.21 -17.81 8.62
CA TYR A 152 -11.79 -18.82 9.59
C TYR A 152 -12.73 -20.02 9.59
N SER A 153 -12.22 -21.20 9.93
CA SER A 153 -13.05 -22.39 10.09
C SER A 153 -14.21 -22.14 11.07
N LYS A 154 -15.34 -22.81 10.87
CA LYS A 154 -16.53 -22.66 11.75
C LYS A 154 -16.20 -22.89 13.22
N SER A 155 -15.35 -23.88 13.54
CA SER A 155 -14.86 -24.14 14.90
C SER A 155 -14.07 -22.98 15.49
N LYS A 156 -13.18 -22.38 14.70
CA LYS A 156 -12.39 -21.20 15.11
C LYS A 156 -13.30 -19.98 15.33
N GLN A 157 -14.26 -19.75 14.42
CA GLN A 157 -15.23 -18.67 14.58
C GLN A 157 -16.08 -18.84 15.84
N LEU A 158 -16.57 -20.08 16.13
CA LEU A 158 -17.34 -20.38 17.34
C LEU A 158 -16.50 -20.10 18.59
N ARG A 159 -15.25 -20.54 18.62
CA ARG A 159 -14.33 -20.25 19.74
C ARG A 159 -14.17 -18.73 19.98
N PHE A 160 -14.05 -17.92 18.92
CA PHE A 160 -13.97 -16.46 19.05
C PHE A 160 -15.29 -15.86 19.57
N LYS A 161 -16.44 -16.36 19.09
CA LYS A 161 -17.77 -15.93 19.59
C LYS A 161 -17.95 -16.24 21.08
N ILE A 162 -17.60 -17.45 21.52
CA ILE A 162 -17.65 -17.83 22.93
C ILE A 162 -16.77 -16.93 23.78
N LYS A 163 -15.52 -16.68 23.34
CA LYS A 163 -14.63 -15.73 24.02
C LYS A 163 -15.20 -14.32 24.09
N LYS A 164 -15.90 -13.87 23.03
CA LYS A 164 -16.56 -12.57 23.00
C LYS A 164 -17.68 -12.48 24.05
N ILE A 165 -18.48 -13.52 24.21
CA ILE A 165 -19.56 -13.61 25.22
C ILE A 165 -18.96 -13.60 26.65
N LEU A 166 -17.83 -14.29 26.84
CA LEU A 166 -17.17 -14.40 28.14
C LEU A 166 -16.29 -13.19 28.51
N GLY A 167 -16.27 -12.14 27.69
CA GLY A 167 -15.45 -10.94 27.93
C GLY A 167 -13.95 -11.08 27.58
N PHE A 168 -13.54 -12.19 26.98
CA PHE A 168 -12.15 -12.48 26.58
C PHE A 168 -11.92 -12.26 25.08
N SER A 169 -12.56 -11.23 24.52
CA SER A 169 -12.42 -10.90 23.08
C SER A 169 -10.98 -10.54 22.73
N LYS A 170 -10.54 -11.03 21.58
CA LYS A 170 -9.26 -10.61 21.02
C LYS A 170 -9.46 -9.33 20.22
N HIS A 171 -8.78 -8.26 20.61
CA HIS A 171 -8.84 -6.98 19.91
C HIS A 171 -8.19 -7.09 18.54
N ILE A 172 -8.65 -6.30 17.56
CA ILE A 172 -8.15 -6.34 16.18
C ILE A 172 -6.63 -6.08 16.09
N SER A 173 -6.07 -5.24 16.96
CA SER A 173 -4.62 -4.98 17.04
C SER A 173 -3.78 -6.17 17.52
N ASP A 174 -4.41 -7.18 18.12
CA ASP A 174 -3.78 -8.43 18.55
C ASP A 174 -3.96 -9.58 17.55
N MET A 175 -4.77 -9.37 16.51
CA MET A 175 -5.01 -10.36 15.45
C MET A 175 -3.75 -10.60 14.61
N PRO A 176 -3.67 -11.68 13.82
CA PRO A 176 -2.57 -11.85 12.87
C PRO A 176 -2.42 -10.65 11.96
N TRP A 177 -1.19 -10.34 11.60
CA TRP A 177 -0.89 -9.28 10.64
C TRP A 177 -1.64 -9.49 9.33
N GLY A 178 -2.17 -8.42 8.73
CA GLY A 178 -2.88 -8.47 7.45
C GLY A 178 -4.34 -8.95 7.52
N VAL A 179 -4.87 -9.23 8.73
CA VAL A 179 -6.24 -9.77 8.88
C VAL A 179 -7.32 -8.86 8.30
N VAL A 180 -7.18 -7.54 8.38
CA VAL A 180 -8.10 -6.58 7.75
C VAL A 180 -7.54 -5.97 6.45
N GLY A 181 -6.29 -6.24 6.13
CA GLY A 181 -5.64 -5.89 4.89
C GLY A 181 -5.77 -7.01 3.84
N PRO A 182 -4.68 -7.63 3.41
CA PRO A 182 -4.67 -8.59 2.30
C PRO A 182 -5.64 -9.78 2.46
N GLU A 183 -5.80 -10.31 3.69
CA GLU A 183 -6.74 -11.43 3.93
C GLU A 183 -8.19 -11.00 3.70
N ALA A 184 -8.59 -9.84 4.25
CA ALA A 184 -9.94 -9.32 4.09
C ALA A 184 -10.23 -8.91 2.64
N ILE A 185 -9.30 -8.21 1.99
CA ILE A 185 -9.42 -7.82 0.57
C ILE A 185 -9.66 -9.07 -0.27
N THR A 186 -8.79 -10.08 -0.14
CA THR A 186 -8.89 -11.33 -0.89
C THR A 186 -10.23 -12.02 -0.68
N TYR A 187 -10.66 -12.13 0.59
CA TYR A 187 -11.93 -12.76 0.91
C TYR A 187 -13.12 -12.02 0.29
N TYR A 188 -13.17 -10.69 0.43
CA TYR A 188 -14.31 -9.93 -0.07
C TYR A 188 -14.34 -9.81 -1.59
N PHE A 189 -13.20 -9.80 -2.28
CA PHE A 189 -13.16 -9.93 -3.73
C PHE A 189 -13.69 -11.29 -4.20
N LYS A 190 -13.26 -12.39 -3.59
CA LYS A 190 -13.79 -13.74 -3.85
C LYS A 190 -15.29 -13.83 -3.58
N LYS A 191 -15.75 -13.34 -2.43
CA LYS A 191 -17.15 -13.39 -2.00
C LYS A 191 -18.09 -12.62 -2.95
N ASN A 192 -17.63 -11.55 -3.56
CA ASN A 192 -18.42 -10.72 -4.46
C ASN A 192 -18.22 -11.09 -5.95
N ASN A 193 -17.49 -12.17 -6.27
CA ASN A 193 -17.19 -12.62 -7.64
C ASN A 193 -16.45 -11.57 -8.47
N LEU A 194 -15.52 -10.82 -7.87
CA LEU A 194 -14.80 -9.71 -8.49
C LEU A 194 -13.35 -10.06 -8.85
N LEU A 195 -12.94 -11.34 -8.81
CA LEU A 195 -11.57 -11.74 -9.12
C LEU A 195 -11.14 -11.42 -10.56
N SER A 196 -12.09 -11.31 -11.50
CA SER A 196 -11.81 -10.92 -12.88
C SER A 196 -11.31 -9.48 -13.03
N PHE A 197 -11.53 -8.64 -12.04
CA PHE A 197 -11.02 -7.26 -12.00
C PHE A 197 -9.62 -7.15 -11.39
N VAL A 198 -9.14 -8.20 -10.74
CA VAL A 198 -7.83 -8.21 -10.09
C VAL A 198 -6.75 -8.47 -11.14
N LYS A 199 -5.82 -7.55 -11.28
CA LYS A 199 -4.70 -7.69 -12.24
C LYS A 199 -3.75 -8.81 -11.80
N PRO A 200 -3.04 -9.45 -12.74
CA PRO A 200 -1.93 -10.35 -12.42
C PRO A 200 -0.85 -9.65 -11.57
N MET A 201 -0.07 -10.43 -10.82
CA MET A 201 0.94 -9.92 -9.89
C MET A 201 1.98 -9.02 -10.57
N ASP A 202 2.34 -9.30 -11.79
CA ASP A 202 3.35 -8.54 -12.54
C ASP A 202 2.94 -7.11 -12.90
N TYR A 203 1.67 -6.71 -12.65
CA TYR A 203 1.25 -5.32 -12.81
C TYR A 203 1.85 -4.38 -11.74
N TYR A 204 1.80 -4.79 -10.46
CA TYR A 204 2.22 -3.93 -9.35
C TYR A 204 3.22 -4.60 -8.40
N TYR A 205 3.31 -5.95 -8.42
CA TYR A 205 4.11 -6.75 -7.50
C TYR A 205 4.98 -7.78 -8.25
N PRO A 206 5.77 -7.37 -9.28
CA PRO A 206 6.55 -8.31 -10.10
C PRO A 206 7.61 -9.06 -9.31
N ILE A 207 7.96 -8.57 -8.13
CA ILE A 207 8.94 -9.17 -7.23
C ILE A 207 8.20 -9.57 -5.95
N HIS A 208 8.20 -10.87 -5.66
CA HIS A 208 7.62 -11.38 -4.41
C HIS A 208 8.45 -10.90 -3.21
N TYR A 209 7.81 -10.63 -2.04
CA TYR A 209 8.50 -10.10 -0.84
C TYR A 209 9.71 -10.93 -0.40
N GLN A 210 9.69 -12.26 -0.59
CA GLN A 210 10.83 -13.14 -0.31
C GLN A 210 12.01 -12.95 -1.28
N CYS A 211 11.82 -12.32 -2.40
CA CYS A 211 12.78 -12.11 -3.47
C CYS A 211 13.24 -10.65 -3.59
N VAL A 212 12.83 -9.77 -2.67
CA VAL A 212 13.13 -8.33 -2.74
C VAL A 212 14.64 -8.05 -2.70
N SER A 213 15.45 -8.94 -2.10
CA SER A 213 16.91 -8.86 -2.12
C SER A 213 17.52 -8.88 -3.54
N LYS A 214 16.78 -9.35 -4.56
CA LYS A 214 17.21 -9.25 -5.97
C LYS A 214 17.38 -7.81 -6.44
N LEU A 215 16.71 -6.83 -5.80
CA LEU A 215 16.92 -5.42 -6.07
C LEU A 215 18.32 -4.91 -5.69
N LEU A 216 19.04 -5.66 -4.86
CA LEU A 216 20.40 -5.37 -4.41
C LEU A 216 21.47 -6.08 -5.24
N ASP A 217 21.07 -6.99 -6.13
CA ASP A 217 22.00 -7.75 -6.96
C ASP A 217 22.62 -6.84 -8.03
N PRO A 218 23.97 -6.67 -8.05
CA PRO A 218 24.65 -5.80 -9.00
C PRO A 218 24.60 -6.30 -10.45
N ASP A 219 24.34 -7.59 -10.67
CA ASP A 219 24.34 -8.24 -11.98
C ASP A 219 22.96 -8.24 -12.63
N LEU A 220 21.88 -8.00 -11.86
CA LEU A 220 20.53 -7.94 -12.37
C LEU A 220 20.19 -6.53 -12.93
N LYS A 221 19.41 -6.54 -14.01
CA LYS A 221 18.80 -5.34 -14.57
C LYS A 221 17.30 -5.34 -14.27
N ILE A 222 16.72 -4.15 -14.23
CA ILE A 222 15.28 -4.02 -13.96
C ILE A 222 14.43 -4.83 -14.96
N ASN A 223 14.83 -4.89 -16.23
CA ASN A 223 14.13 -5.63 -17.27
C ASN A 223 14.15 -7.16 -17.07
N ASP A 224 15.02 -7.67 -16.21
CA ASP A 224 15.05 -9.09 -15.82
C ASP A 224 13.96 -9.43 -14.80
N LEU A 225 13.39 -8.43 -14.15
CA LEU A 225 12.42 -8.56 -13.05
C LEU A 225 11.00 -8.09 -13.40
N ILE A 226 10.84 -7.34 -14.50
CA ILE A 226 9.55 -6.76 -14.90
C ILE A 226 9.06 -7.32 -16.24
N THR A 227 7.77 -7.12 -16.53
CA THR A 227 7.16 -7.38 -17.83
C THR A 227 6.72 -6.06 -18.51
N HIS A 228 6.29 -6.13 -19.75
CA HIS A 228 5.72 -4.97 -20.47
C HIS A 228 4.44 -4.41 -19.82
N ARG A 229 3.79 -5.19 -18.93
CA ARG A 229 2.58 -4.79 -18.19
C ARG A 229 2.89 -4.09 -16.87
N THR A 230 4.11 -4.24 -16.34
CA THR A 230 4.48 -3.72 -15.03
C THR A 230 4.34 -2.21 -14.96
N LYS A 231 3.56 -1.76 -13.99
CA LYS A 231 3.37 -0.34 -13.67
C LYS A 231 4.15 0.08 -12.44
N CYS A 232 4.22 -0.78 -11.44
CA CYS A 232 4.92 -0.49 -10.19
C CYS A 232 5.76 -1.69 -9.73
N ILE A 233 6.66 -1.42 -8.80
CA ILE A 233 7.39 -2.41 -8.01
C ILE A 233 7.16 -2.06 -6.53
N HIS A 234 6.65 -3.01 -5.75
CA HIS A 234 6.59 -2.89 -4.30
C HIS A 234 7.94 -3.27 -3.70
N LEU A 235 8.57 -2.36 -2.98
CA LEU A 235 9.92 -2.55 -2.44
C LEU A 235 9.92 -3.26 -1.09
N TYR A 236 8.74 -3.46 -0.48
CA TYR A 236 8.57 -4.12 0.81
C TYR A 236 9.57 -3.58 1.86
N ASN A 237 9.46 -2.31 2.19
CA ASN A 237 10.38 -1.61 3.10
C ASN A 237 10.68 -2.41 4.39
N GLU A 238 9.69 -3.11 4.94
CA GLU A 238 9.87 -3.95 6.14
C GLU A 238 10.96 -5.02 5.96
N MET A 239 11.17 -5.51 4.73
CA MET A 239 12.17 -6.54 4.41
C MET A 239 13.57 -5.96 4.20
N ILE A 240 13.69 -4.69 3.86
CA ILE A 240 14.99 -4.04 3.53
C ILE A 240 15.37 -2.93 4.50
N LYS A 241 14.53 -2.56 5.46
CA LYS A 241 14.79 -1.46 6.42
C LYS A 241 16.04 -1.63 7.29
N SER A 242 16.52 -2.86 7.44
CA SER A 242 17.76 -3.16 8.19
C SER A 242 19.03 -3.05 7.35
N ILE A 243 18.88 -2.82 6.03
CA ILE A 243 20.00 -2.68 5.11
C ILE A 243 20.45 -1.23 5.14
N ASP A 244 21.74 -0.99 5.33
CA ASP A 244 22.30 0.33 5.16
C ASP A 244 22.31 0.67 3.67
N LEU A 245 21.60 1.73 3.29
CA LEU A 245 21.49 2.12 1.89
C LEU A 245 22.79 2.68 1.33
N GLU A 246 23.74 3.07 2.19
CA GLU A 246 25.09 3.49 1.77
C GLU A 246 25.99 2.31 1.35
N ASP A 247 25.70 1.12 1.90
CA ASP A 247 26.46 -0.11 1.64
C ASP A 247 25.97 -0.91 0.44
N ILE A 248 24.87 -0.51 -0.22
CA ILE A 248 24.34 -1.25 -1.37
C ILE A 248 25.21 -1.05 -2.62
N PRO A 249 25.36 -2.08 -3.48
CA PRO A 249 26.10 -1.94 -4.74
C PRO A 249 25.55 -0.84 -5.62
N LYS A 250 26.37 0.12 -6.05
CA LYS A 250 25.96 1.26 -6.90
C LYS A 250 25.33 0.85 -8.23
N THR A 251 25.68 -0.34 -8.74
CA THR A 251 25.13 -0.89 -9.98
C THR A 251 23.80 -1.58 -9.78
N SER A 252 23.38 -1.82 -8.52
CA SER A 252 22.13 -2.48 -8.19
C SER A 252 20.91 -1.69 -8.64
N ILE A 253 19.79 -2.37 -8.81
CA ILE A 253 18.52 -1.76 -9.23
C ILE A 253 18.07 -0.73 -8.20
N LEU A 254 18.14 -1.06 -6.89
CA LEU A 254 17.72 -0.16 -5.82
C LEU A 254 18.57 1.12 -5.78
N SER A 255 19.91 1.01 -5.92
CA SER A 255 20.78 2.18 -5.97
C SER A 255 20.40 3.12 -7.10
N LYS A 256 20.20 2.59 -8.31
CA LYS A 256 19.76 3.38 -9.47
C LYS A 256 18.41 4.05 -9.28
N MET A 257 17.45 3.39 -8.62
CA MET A 257 16.16 3.98 -8.26
C MET A 257 16.34 5.19 -7.33
N LEU A 258 17.18 5.05 -6.31
CA LEU A 258 17.49 6.12 -5.35
C LEU A 258 18.19 7.31 -6.02
N GLU A 259 19.18 7.06 -6.86
CA GLU A 259 19.91 8.09 -7.61
C GLU A 259 19.00 8.87 -8.56
N ASN A 260 18.10 8.21 -9.29
CA ASN A 260 17.15 8.84 -10.19
C ASN A 260 16.22 9.84 -9.47
N SER A 261 15.94 9.61 -8.20
CA SER A 261 15.12 10.52 -7.41
C SER A 261 15.86 11.79 -6.97
N LEU A 262 17.17 11.72 -6.80
CA LEU A 262 18.02 12.84 -6.38
C LEU A 262 18.31 13.81 -7.55
N ASN A 263 18.62 13.28 -8.73
CA ASN A 263 19.01 14.08 -9.91
C ASN A 263 17.91 15.02 -10.44
N THR A 264 16.68 14.87 -9.99
CA THR A 264 15.56 15.76 -10.35
C THR A 264 15.39 16.94 -9.39
N GLU A 265 16.09 16.98 -8.25
CA GLU A 265 16.04 18.12 -7.31
C GLU A 265 17.02 19.25 -7.70
N GLU A 266 18.06 18.95 -8.50
CA GLU A 266 19.06 19.94 -8.93
C GLU A 266 18.65 20.76 -10.18
N ASN A 267 17.53 20.41 -10.84
CA ASN A 267 17.09 21.03 -12.09
C ASN A 267 15.79 21.86 -11.98
N VAL A 268 15.42 22.32 -10.77
CA VAL A 268 14.23 23.19 -10.57
C VAL A 268 14.62 24.53 -9.98
#